data_7e27c272ca2937b4c6fa4345a30a4fd3
#
_entry.id   7e27c272ca2937b4c6fa4345a30a4fd3
#
_cell.length_a   1.000
_cell.length_b   1.000
_cell.length_c   1.000
_cell.angle_alpha   90.00
_cell.angle_beta   90.00
_cell.angle_gamma   90.00
#
_symmetry.space_group_name_H-M   'P 1'
#
loop_
_entity.id
_entity.type
_entity.pdbx_description
1 polymer ?
#
loop_
_entity_poly.entity_id
_entity_poly.type
_entity_poly.pdbx_seq_one_letter_code
_entity_poly.pdbx_strand_id
1 'polypeptide(L)'
;MSKKFQSRSAHFTFVPSFGRLCGNMKTRFVYPVLMFLLLGVACRSTYYSAMEKFGVYKRDLLKKRVIAARDDQKAASQQFKDAMTRLKELYGFQGGNLEKTYDALKKDYDRSAAKADDVHKRIRDVETVADDLFKEWEGEIGQISAENLRSNSRVQLQETRRRYNDLHAALKQAEKSMDPVLTAFRDHVLYLKHNLNAQAIASLKGEATSIQADITKLIREMNAAIAHADEFIRQMQ
;
A
#
# COMPACT_ATOMS: atom_id res chain seq x y z
N MET A 1 53.09 26.73 74.33
CA MET A 1 53.23 28.13 73.82
C MET A 1 52.45 28.25 72.53
N SER A 2 51.24 28.70 72.63
CA SER A 2 50.69 30.04 72.37
C SER A 2 51.02 30.55 70.96
N LYS A 3 50.03 30.64 70.10
CA LYS A 3 49.39 31.91 69.72
C LYS A 3 48.21 31.65 68.78
N LYS A 4 47.08 32.14 69.17
CA LYS A 4 45.90 32.46 68.38
C LYS A 4 46.27 33.41 67.25
N PHE A 5 45.63 33.28 66.10
CA PHE A 5 45.21 34.46 65.35
C PHE A 5 43.86 34.24 64.71
N GLN A 6 43.00 35.14 64.98
CA GLN A 6 41.60 35.26 64.68
C GLN A 6 41.51 36.28 63.54
N SER A 7 40.69 36.08 62.51
CA SER A 7 39.91 37.18 62.00
C SER A 7 39.26 36.89 60.63
N ARG A 8 38.01 37.03 60.67
CA ARG A 8 37.06 37.82 59.85
C ARG A 8 36.42 37.11 58.64
N SER A 9 35.14 36.97 58.91
CA SER A 9 34.03 36.79 57.98
C SER A 9 34.02 37.87 56.89
N ALA A 10 33.80 37.44 55.65
CA ALA A 10 33.15 38.25 54.64
C ALA A 10 32.05 37.40 53.96
N HIS A 11 30.84 37.68 54.38
CA HIS A 11 29.63 37.24 53.71
C HIS A 11 29.56 37.90 52.31
N PHE A 12 29.68 37.10 51.26
CA PHE A 12 29.33 37.54 49.93
C PHE A 12 28.09 36.76 49.49
N THR A 13 26.93 37.40 49.69
CA THR A 13 25.64 36.92 49.20
C THR A 13 25.60 37.11 47.69
N PHE A 14 25.79 35.98 46.95
CA PHE A 14 25.53 35.93 45.55
C PHE A 14 24.06 35.53 45.34
N VAL A 15 23.23 36.46 44.91
CA VAL A 15 21.86 36.26 44.47
C VAL A 15 21.90 35.91 42.97
N PRO A 16 21.53 34.69 42.54
CA PRO A 16 21.33 34.45 41.13
C PRO A 16 19.96 34.99 40.71
N SER A 17 20.00 36.00 39.86
CA SER A 17 18.84 36.54 39.14
C SER A 17 18.29 35.44 38.23
N PHE A 18 17.15 34.86 38.60
CA PHE A 18 16.38 33.92 37.79
C PHE A 18 15.64 34.72 36.71
N GLY A 19 16.33 34.94 35.59
CA GLY A 19 15.72 35.45 34.36
C GLY A 19 14.71 34.43 33.82
N ARG A 20 13.45 34.83 33.81
CA ARG A 20 12.33 34.07 33.19
C ARG A 20 12.59 33.92 31.69
N LEU A 21 13.04 32.73 31.27
CA LEU A 21 12.94 32.28 29.89
C LEU A 21 11.63 31.49 29.75
N CYS A 22 10.53 32.25 29.62
CA CYS A 22 9.27 31.72 29.15
C CYS A 22 9.36 31.57 27.63
N GLY A 23 10.15 30.61 27.16
CA GLY A 23 10.28 30.21 25.75
C GLY A 23 9.22 29.18 25.40
N ASN A 24 8.31 29.59 24.54
CA ASN A 24 7.16 28.90 23.98
C ASN A 24 7.49 27.45 23.62
N MET A 25 7.01 26.51 24.44
CA MET A 25 7.26 25.06 24.33
C MET A 25 6.67 24.45 23.03
N LYS A 26 5.82 25.19 22.31
CA LYS A 26 5.21 24.77 21.05
C LYS A 26 6.16 24.89 19.84
N THR A 27 7.18 25.74 19.89
CA THR A 27 8.12 25.95 18.78
C THR A 27 9.25 24.91 18.74
N ARG A 28 9.57 24.28 19.85
CA ARG A 28 10.69 23.30 19.92
C ARG A 28 10.40 21.96 19.24
N PHE A 29 9.11 21.59 19.05
CA PHE A 29 8.71 20.38 18.37
C PHE A 29 8.41 20.55 16.89
N VAL A 30 8.20 21.78 16.42
CA VAL A 30 7.86 22.05 15.00
C VAL A 30 9.10 21.90 14.10
N TYR A 31 10.27 22.32 14.55
CA TYR A 31 11.51 22.23 13.77
C TYR A 31 11.98 20.79 13.46
N PRO A 32 11.98 19.83 14.41
CA PRO A 32 12.39 18.47 14.09
C PRO A 32 11.37 17.75 13.19
N VAL A 33 10.07 18.05 13.31
CA VAL A 33 9.03 17.45 12.44
C VAL A 33 9.13 18.01 11.02
N LEU A 34 9.38 19.32 10.88
CA LEU A 34 9.59 19.95 9.56
C LEU A 34 10.89 19.45 8.90
N MET A 35 11.95 19.23 9.67
CA MET A 35 13.21 18.67 9.19
C MET A 35 13.07 17.21 8.76
N PHE A 36 12.24 16.40 9.44
CA PHE A 36 11.94 15.02 9.05
C PHE A 36 11.11 14.94 7.74
N LEU A 37 10.19 15.88 7.52
CA LEU A 37 9.41 15.98 6.28
C LEU A 37 10.28 16.38 5.08
N LEU A 38 11.28 17.23 5.27
CA LEU A 38 12.21 17.63 4.21
C LEU A 38 13.20 16.51 3.82
N LEU A 39 13.58 15.63 4.76
CA LEU A 39 14.45 14.48 4.48
C LEU A 39 13.78 13.41 3.60
N GLY A 40 12.46 13.23 3.70
CA GLY A 40 11.72 12.25 2.90
C GLY A 40 11.69 12.58 1.40
N VAL A 41 11.67 13.85 1.03
CA VAL A 41 11.65 14.30 -0.38
C VAL A 41 13.05 14.21 -1.01
N ALA A 42 14.09 14.50 -0.24
CA ALA A 42 15.50 14.44 -0.71
C ALA A 42 15.93 12.99 -1.03
N CYS A 43 15.51 11.98 -0.25
CA CYS A 43 15.85 10.58 -0.49
C CYS A 43 15.28 10.03 -1.81
N ARG A 44 14.10 10.50 -2.22
CA ARG A 44 13.41 10.03 -3.42
C ARG A 44 14.09 10.51 -4.70
N SER A 45 14.47 11.81 -4.75
CA SER A 45 15.21 12.41 -5.87
C SER A 45 16.58 11.73 -6.05
N THR A 46 17.31 11.50 -4.94
CA THR A 46 18.62 10.85 -4.96
C THR A 46 18.54 9.41 -5.44
N TYR A 47 17.48 8.67 -5.09
CA TYR A 47 17.23 7.32 -5.55
C TYR A 47 17.10 7.26 -7.08
N TYR A 48 16.26 8.11 -7.68
CA TYR A 48 16.08 8.12 -9.14
C TYR A 48 17.34 8.56 -9.89
N SER A 49 18.03 9.60 -9.42
CA SER A 49 19.29 10.04 -10.02
C SER A 49 20.38 8.96 -9.98
N ALA A 50 20.39 8.12 -8.94
CA ALA A 50 21.27 6.96 -8.89
C ALA A 50 20.85 5.90 -9.92
N MET A 51 19.55 5.59 -10.05
CA MET A 51 19.04 4.61 -11.00
C MET A 51 19.31 5.00 -12.46
N GLU A 52 19.16 6.30 -12.80
CA GLU A 52 19.44 6.83 -14.15
C GLU A 52 20.92 6.70 -14.54
N LYS A 53 21.84 6.89 -13.57
CA LYS A 53 23.28 6.63 -13.77
C LYS A 53 23.56 5.18 -14.14
N PHE A 54 22.68 4.25 -13.75
CA PHE A 54 22.74 2.83 -14.14
C PHE A 54 21.86 2.49 -15.36
N GLY A 55 21.35 3.51 -16.09
CA GLY A 55 20.52 3.31 -17.29
C GLY A 55 19.11 2.83 -17.02
N VAL A 56 18.58 2.99 -15.78
CA VAL A 56 17.20 2.64 -15.43
C VAL A 56 16.36 3.90 -15.37
N TYR A 57 15.57 4.12 -16.40
CA TYR A 57 14.67 5.28 -16.50
C TYR A 57 13.35 5.03 -15.77
N LYS A 58 12.68 6.11 -15.33
CA LYS A 58 11.37 6.02 -14.65
C LYS A 58 10.30 5.30 -15.49
N ARG A 59 10.36 5.43 -16.82
CA ARG A 59 9.50 4.68 -17.73
C ARG A 59 9.68 3.16 -17.57
N ASP A 60 10.91 2.69 -17.52
CA ASP A 60 11.21 1.26 -17.39
C ASP A 60 10.87 0.77 -15.98
N LEU A 61 11.05 1.63 -14.97
CA LEU A 61 10.63 1.35 -13.61
C LEU A 61 9.11 1.23 -13.50
N LEU A 62 8.34 2.15 -14.11
CA LEU A 62 6.88 2.06 -14.16
C LEU A 62 6.44 0.74 -14.81
N LYS A 63 7.02 0.39 -15.96
CA LYS A 63 6.75 -0.89 -16.63
C LYS A 63 6.99 -2.08 -15.69
N LYS A 64 8.13 -2.12 -14.98
CA LYS A 64 8.44 -3.18 -13.99
C LYS A 64 7.42 -3.22 -12.84
N ARG A 65 6.97 -2.05 -12.33
CA ARG A 65 5.95 -1.99 -11.27
C ARG A 65 4.59 -2.48 -11.75
N VAL A 66 4.19 -2.14 -12.97
CA VAL A 66 2.94 -2.63 -13.57
C VAL A 66 2.99 -4.15 -13.80
N ILE A 67 4.12 -4.70 -14.25
CA ILE A 67 4.32 -6.15 -14.37
C ILE A 67 4.15 -6.83 -13.01
N ALA A 68 4.79 -6.31 -11.96
CA ALA A 68 4.67 -6.86 -10.61
C ALA A 68 3.22 -6.78 -10.08
N ALA A 69 2.52 -5.66 -10.31
CA ALA A 69 1.13 -5.50 -9.91
C ALA A 69 0.20 -6.49 -10.64
N ARG A 70 0.41 -6.68 -11.95
CA ARG A 70 -0.30 -7.68 -12.76
C ARG A 70 -0.09 -9.11 -12.20
N ASP A 71 1.13 -9.47 -11.87
CA ASP A 71 1.47 -10.81 -11.41
C ASP A 71 0.90 -11.07 -10.01
N ASP A 72 0.93 -10.08 -9.11
CA ASP A 72 0.28 -10.18 -7.80
C ASP A 72 -1.26 -10.21 -7.93
N GLN A 73 -1.86 -9.49 -8.89
CA GLN A 73 -3.29 -9.61 -9.22
C GLN A 73 -3.64 -11.03 -9.70
N LYS A 74 -2.80 -11.66 -10.54
CA LYS A 74 -2.99 -13.07 -10.99
C LYS A 74 -2.94 -14.02 -9.80
N ALA A 75 -1.94 -13.88 -8.93
CA ALA A 75 -1.78 -14.70 -7.74
C ALA A 75 -2.97 -14.56 -6.77
N ALA A 76 -3.42 -13.32 -6.53
CA ALA A 76 -4.58 -13.04 -5.69
C ALA A 76 -5.87 -13.61 -6.30
N SER A 77 -6.10 -13.42 -7.60
CA SER A 77 -7.26 -13.99 -8.31
C SER A 77 -7.32 -15.50 -8.16
N GLN A 78 -6.19 -16.21 -8.28
CA GLN A 78 -6.13 -17.64 -8.06
C GLN A 78 -6.43 -18.02 -6.61
N GLN A 79 -5.86 -17.31 -5.63
CA GLN A 79 -6.11 -17.55 -4.21
C GLN A 79 -7.60 -17.36 -3.85
N PHE A 80 -8.29 -16.36 -4.39
CA PHE A 80 -9.72 -16.17 -4.17
C PHE A 80 -10.57 -17.26 -4.85
N LYS A 81 -10.14 -17.84 -5.98
CA LYS A 81 -10.78 -19.02 -6.59
C LYS A 81 -10.65 -20.26 -5.69
N ASP A 82 -9.45 -20.46 -5.13
CA ASP A 82 -9.19 -21.58 -4.21
C ASP A 82 -10.03 -21.43 -2.94
N ALA A 83 -10.10 -20.22 -2.38
CA ALA A 83 -10.94 -19.89 -1.23
C ALA A 83 -12.43 -20.12 -1.51
N MET A 84 -12.92 -19.75 -2.70
CA MET A 84 -14.30 -20.04 -3.13
C MET A 84 -14.57 -21.54 -3.21
N THR A 85 -13.63 -22.32 -3.72
CA THR A 85 -13.73 -23.78 -3.77
C THR A 85 -13.83 -24.35 -2.36
N ARG A 86 -13.00 -23.87 -1.44
CA ARG A 86 -13.02 -24.30 -0.04
C ARG A 86 -14.35 -23.97 0.66
N LEU A 87 -14.89 -22.79 0.41
CA LEU A 87 -16.21 -22.40 0.93
C LEU A 87 -17.31 -23.34 0.40
N LYS A 88 -17.29 -23.70 -0.89
CA LYS A 88 -18.26 -24.64 -1.46
C LYS A 88 -18.15 -26.03 -0.82
N GLU A 89 -16.93 -26.52 -0.57
CA GLU A 89 -16.69 -27.78 0.13
C GLU A 89 -17.27 -27.74 1.56
N LEU A 90 -17.08 -26.65 2.29
CA LEU A 90 -17.66 -26.44 3.61
C LEU A 90 -19.19 -26.51 3.58
N TYR A 91 -19.84 -25.81 2.64
CA TYR A 91 -21.31 -25.81 2.53
C TYR A 91 -21.88 -27.18 2.10
N GLY A 92 -21.09 -28.00 1.41
CA GLY A 92 -21.41 -29.36 1.04
C GLY A 92 -21.02 -30.43 2.08
N PHE A 93 -20.54 -30.01 3.27
CA PHE A 93 -20.06 -30.93 4.29
C PHE A 93 -21.17 -31.86 4.77
N GLN A 94 -20.97 -33.18 4.60
CA GLN A 94 -21.91 -34.23 4.96
C GLN A 94 -21.46 -35.06 6.18
N GLY A 95 -20.26 -34.76 6.72
CA GLY A 95 -19.67 -35.48 7.84
C GLY A 95 -18.15 -35.59 7.69
N GLY A 96 -17.47 -35.96 8.77
CA GLY A 96 -16.01 -36.02 8.82
C GLY A 96 -15.41 -35.11 9.89
N ASN A 97 -14.13 -34.79 9.75
CA ASN A 97 -13.43 -33.93 10.69
C ASN A 97 -13.68 -32.45 10.37
N LEU A 98 -14.62 -31.81 11.05
CA LEU A 98 -14.99 -30.42 10.87
C LEU A 98 -13.88 -29.46 11.31
N GLU A 99 -13.09 -29.82 12.32
CA GLU A 99 -11.93 -29.02 12.76
C GLU A 99 -10.89 -28.89 11.64
N LYS A 100 -10.57 -30.02 10.95
CA LYS A 100 -9.67 -29.99 9.79
C LYS A 100 -10.20 -29.11 8.66
N THR A 101 -11.52 -29.11 8.44
CA THR A 101 -12.17 -28.26 7.44
C THR A 101 -12.08 -26.78 7.83
N TYR A 102 -12.30 -26.48 9.10
CA TYR A 102 -12.11 -25.13 9.66
C TYR A 102 -10.67 -24.63 9.50
N ASP A 103 -9.68 -25.44 9.88
CA ASP A 103 -8.26 -25.08 9.78
C ASP A 103 -7.85 -24.79 8.33
N ALA A 104 -8.36 -25.59 7.38
CA ALA A 104 -8.12 -25.35 5.97
C ALA A 104 -8.75 -24.03 5.49
N LEU A 105 -10.01 -23.75 5.90
CA LEU A 105 -10.70 -22.51 5.59
C LEU A 105 -9.99 -21.29 6.16
N LYS A 106 -9.59 -21.37 7.44
CA LYS A 106 -8.82 -20.31 8.11
C LYS A 106 -7.51 -20.02 7.36
N LYS A 107 -6.79 -21.06 6.97
CA LYS A 107 -5.55 -20.92 6.21
C LYS A 107 -5.77 -20.25 4.86
N ASP A 108 -6.87 -20.55 4.16
CA ASP A 108 -7.21 -19.93 2.89
C ASP A 108 -7.63 -18.47 3.08
N TYR A 109 -8.31 -18.13 4.18
CA TYR A 109 -8.56 -16.73 4.56
C TYR A 109 -7.25 -15.97 4.80
N ASP A 110 -6.36 -16.50 5.65
CA ASP A 110 -5.08 -15.85 5.98
C ASP A 110 -4.24 -15.59 4.72
N ARG A 111 -4.22 -16.55 3.78
CA ARG A 111 -3.54 -16.41 2.48
C ARG A 111 -4.20 -15.37 1.58
N SER A 112 -5.53 -15.33 1.55
CA SER A 112 -6.28 -14.35 0.75
C SER A 112 -6.04 -12.94 1.26
N ALA A 113 -6.02 -12.74 2.59
CA ALA A 113 -5.69 -11.46 3.21
C ALA A 113 -4.25 -11.02 2.87
N ALA A 114 -3.26 -11.92 2.99
CA ALA A 114 -1.88 -11.61 2.62
C ALA A 114 -1.75 -11.24 1.14
N LYS A 115 -2.47 -11.93 0.23
CA LYS A 115 -2.47 -11.59 -1.20
C LYS A 115 -3.14 -10.26 -1.51
N ALA A 116 -4.18 -9.89 -0.77
CA ALA A 116 -4.78 -8.56 -0.89
C ALA A 116 -3.80 -7.46 -0.44
N ASP A 117 -3.08 -7.66 0.65
CA ASP A 117 -2.05 -6.73 1.12
C ASP A 117 -0.92 -6.54 0.10
N ASP A 118 -0.46 -7.63 -0.54
CA ASP A 118 0.51 -7.59 -1.64
C ASP A 118 -0.01 -6.70 -2.78
N VAL A 119 -1.27 -6.90 -3.21
CA VAL A 119 -1.91 -6.10 -4.28
C VAL A 119 -2.02 -4.63 -3.88
N HIS A 120 -2.49 -4.30 -2.68
CA HIS A 120 -2.55 -2.94 -2.16
C HIS A 120 -1.18 -2.23 -2.22
N LYS A 121 -0.13 -2.94 -1.81
CA LYS A 121 1.24 -2.42 -1.87
C LYS A 121 1.68 -2.14 -3.31
N ARG A 122 1.41 -3.09 -4.24
CA ARG A 122 1.79 -2.93 -5.65
C ARG A 122 1.09 -1.77 -6.33
N ILE A 123 -0.19 -1.56 -6.04
CA ILE A 123 -0.93 -0.42 -6.58
C ILE A 123 -0.27 0.89 -6.13
N ARG A 124 0.05 1.05 -4.84
CA ARG A 124 0.78 2.23 -4.33
C ARG A 124 2.15 2.41 -4.97
N ASP A 125 2.88 1.32 -5.21
CA ASP A 125 4.18 1.37 -5.91
C ASP A 125 4.02 1.89 -7.35
N VAL A 126 2.97 1.46 -8.07
CA VAL A 126 2.65 1.92 -9.44
C VAL A 126 2.26 3.39 -9.42
N GLU A 127 1.36 3.82 -8.52
CA GLU A 127 0.93 5.22 -8.34
C GLU A 127 2.14 6.13 -8.13
N THR A 128 3.01 5.74 -7.20
CA THR A 128 4.21 6.51 -6.85
C THR A 128 5.12 6.76 -8.04
N VAL A 129 5.42 5.72 -8.81
CA VAL A 129 6.35 5.84 -9.96
C VAL A 129 5.69 6.55 -11.13
N ALA A 130 4.39 6.36 -11.34
CA ALA A 130 3.64 7.03 -12.40
C ALA A 130 3.59 8.55 -12.16
N ASP A 131 3.29 8.99 -10.94
CA ASP A 131 3.27 10.40 -10.58
C ASP A 131 4.63 11.06 -10.80
N ASP A 132 5.72 10.39 -10.41
CA ASP A 132 7.07 10.88 -10.60
C ASP A 132 7.46 10.96 -12.07
N LEU A 133 7.12 9.94 -12.86
CA LEU A 133 7.38 9.92 -14.30
C LEU A 133 6.65 11.07 -15.03
N PHE A 134 5.36 11.23 -14.76
CA PHE A 134 4.56 12.23 -15.46
C PHE A 134 4.96 13.67 -15.08
N LYS A 135 5.31 13.89 -13.81
CA LYS A 135 5.80 15.19 -13.34
C LYS A 135 7.14 15.56 -13.99
N GLU A 136 8.07 14.61 -14.07
CA GLU A 136 9.35 14.80 -14.74
C GLU A 136 9.16 15.10 -16.22
N TRP A 137 8.40 14.27 -16.93
CA TRP A 137 8.14 14.43 -18.37
C TRP A 137 7.50 15.79 -18.71
N GLU A 138 6.55 16.28 -17.89
CA GLU A 138 6.00 17.64 -18.03
C GLU A 138 7.07 18.72 -17.90
N GLY A 139 7.97 18.58 -16.91
CA GLY A 139 9.07 19.52 -16.71
C GLY A 139 10.06 19.52 -17.87
N GLU A 140 10.37 18.34 -18.43
CA GLU A 140 11.29 18.18 -19.56
C GLU A 140 10.70 18.73 -20.87
N ILE A 141 9.40 18.54 -21.13
CA ILE A 141 8.70 19.13 -22.28
C ILE A 141 8.91 20.66 -22.32
N GLY A 142 8.91 21.32 -21.15
CA GLY A 142 9.16 22.75 -21.06
C GLY A 142 10.56 23.18 -21.53
N GLN A 143 11.53 22.27 -21.51
CA GLN A 143 12.92 22.51 -21.90
C GLN A 143 13.20 22.23 -23.40
N ILE A 144 12.27 21.60 -24.12
CA ILE A 144 12.40 21.32 -25.54
C ILE A 144 12.22 22.61 -26.36
N SER A 145 13.27 23.07 -27.03
CA SER A 145 13.25 24.29 -27.81
C SER A 145 12.49 24.13 -29.14
N ALA A 146 12.61 22.98 -29.80
CA ALA A 146 11.96 22.71 -31.11
C ALA A 146 10.44 22.46 -30.91
N GLU A 147 9.60 23.36 -31.46
CA GLU A 147 8.14 23.36 -31.26
C GLU A 147 7.47 22.04 -31.71
N ASN A 148 7.90 21.48 -32.84
CA ASN A 148 7.39 20.20 -33.34
C ASN A 148 7.67 19.03 -32.35
N LEU A 149 8.88 18.97 -31.81
CA LEU A 149 9.24 17.94 -30.82
C LEU A 149 8.50 18.13 -29.51
N ARG A 150 8.36 19.38 -29.06
CA ARG A 150 7.61 19.74 -27.85
C ARG A 150 6.14 19.36 -27.97
N SER A 151 5.51 19.68 -29.09
CA SER A 151 4.12 19.32 -29.38
C SER A 151 3.93 17.79 -29.43
N ASN A 152 4.79 17.07 -30.15
CA ASN A 152 4.73 15.61 -30.21
C ASN A 152 4.88 14.97 -28.82
N SER A 153 5.81 15.46 -28.01
CA SER A 153 6.02 14.95 -26.65
C SER A 153 4.80 15.20 -25.74
N ARG A 154 4.10 16.35 -25.88
CA ARG A 154 2.83 16.60 -25.18
C ARG A 154 1.75 15.61 -25.56
N VAL A 155 1.59 15.32 -26.83
CA VAL A 155 0.60 14.34 -27.31
C VAL A 155 0.90 12.96 -26.72
N GLN A 156 2.16 12.51 -26.78
CA GLN A 156 2.57 11.22 -26.21
C GLN A 156 2.36 11.15 -24.71
N LEU A 157 2.65 12.23 -23.96
CA LEU A 157 2.39 12.29 -22.53
C LEU A 157 0.89 12.15 -22.23
N GLN A 158 0.03 12.88 -22.94
CA GLN A 158 -1.42 12.82 -22.76
C GLN A 158 -1.98 11.42 -23.05
N GLU A 159 -1.54 10.78 -24.13
CA GLU A 159 -1.94 9.42 -24.48
C GLU A 159 -1.49 8.41 -23.42
N THR A 160 -0.24 8.53 -22.96
CA THR A 160 0.29 7.63 -21.92
C THR A 160 -0.45 7.80 -20.60
N ARG A 161 -0.76 9.05 -20.21
CA ARG A 161 -1.60 9.33 -19.03
C ARG A 161 -3.00 8.74 -19.15
N ARG A 162 -3.64 8.88 -20.30
CA ARG A 162 -4.97 8.30 -20.51
C ARG A 162 -4.95 6.78 -20.28
N ARG A 163 -4.01 6.09 -20.93
CA ARG A 163 -3.83 4.62 -20.76
C ARG A 163 -3.50 4.23 -19.33
N TYR A 164 -2.67 5.01 -18.65
CA TYR A 164 -2.39 4.80 -17.24
C TYR A 164 -3.64 4.99 -16.38
N ASN A 165 -4.46 6.00 -16.64
CA ASN A 165 -5.69 6.23 -15.90
C ASN A 165 -6.70 5.08 -16.07
N ASP A 166 -6.80 4.51 -17.27
CA ASP A 166 -7.64 3.34 -17.54
C ASP A 166 -7.15 2.12 -16.73
N LEU A 167 -5.84 1.86 -16.73
CA LEU A 167 -5.21 0.83 -15.91
C LEU A 167 -5.45 1.08 -14.40
N HIS A 168 -5.18 2.31 -13.95
CA HIS A 168 -5.30 2.69 -12.55
C HIS A 168 -6.74 2.54 -12.04
N ALA A 169 -7.73 2.97 -12.82
CA ALA A 169 -9.14 2.79 -12.50
C ALA A 169 -9.51 1.31 -12.33
N ALA A 170 -9.03 0.44 -13.22
CA ALA A 170 -9.28 -0.99 -13.12
C ALA A 170 -8.59 -1.63 -11.89
N LEU A 171 -7.34 -1.23 -11.59
CA LEU A 171 -6.62 -1.68 -10.39
C LEU A 171 -7.36 -1.25 -9.11
N LYS A 172 -7.80 0.01 -9.02
CA LYS A 172 -8.55 0.53 -7.87
C LYS A 172 -9.92 -0.11 -7.70
N GLN A 173 -10.58 -0.46 -8.79
CA GLN A 173 -11.85 -1.17 -8.75
C GLN A 173 -11.68 -2.59 -8.18
N ALA A 174 -10.68 -3.34 -8.64
CA ALA A 174 -10.34 -4.65 -8.09
C ALA A 174 -9.94 -4.56 -6.61
N GLU A 175 -9.11 -3.57 -6.24
CA GLU A 175 -8.71 -3.29 -4.86
C GLU A 175 -9.92 -3.09 -3.95
N LYS A 176 -10.84 -2.20 -4.33
CA LYS A 176 -12.05 -1.88 -3.56
C LYS A 176 -12.96 -3.09 -3.33
N SER A 177 -12.96 -4.04 -4.23
CA SER A 177 -13.80 -5.24 -4.14
C SER A 177 -13.20 -6.35 -3.26
N MET A 178 -11.92 -6.24 -2.85
CA MET A 178 -11.29 -7.23 -1.95
C MET A 178 -11.79 -7.12 -0.51
N ASP A 179 -11.91 -5.91 0.03
CA ASP A 179 -12.24 -5.67 1.44
C ASP A 179 -13.60 -6.28 1.87
N PRO A 180 -14.72 -6.10 1.13
CA PRO A 180 -15.99 -6.71 1.50
C PRO A 180 -15.93 -8.25 1.44
N VAL A 181 -15.21 -8.83 0.46
CA VAL A 181 -15.01 -10.29 0.35
C VAL A 181 -14.21 -10.80 1.55
N LEU A 182 -13.11 -10.16 1.90
CA LEU A 182 -12.29 -10.55 3.05
C LEU A 182 -13.05 -10.40 4.37
N THR A 183 -13.88 -9.37 4.50
CA THR A 183 -14.73 -9.17 5.68
C THR A 183 -15.72 -10.33 5.83
N ALA A 184 -16.49 -10.64 4.79
CA ALA A 184 -17.44 -11.75 4.82
C ALA A 184 -16.73 -13.10 5.07
N PHE A 185 -15.57 -13.32 4.45
CA PHE A 185 -14.80 -14.54 4.66
C PHE A 185 -14.29 -14.67 6.09
N ARG A 186 -13.78 -13.56 6.67
CA ARG A 186 -13.36 -13.51 8.07
C ARG A 186 -14.50 -13.85 9.02
N ASP A 187 -15.69 -13.30 8.75
CA ASP A 187 -16.87 -13.53 9.59
C ASP A 187 -17.26 -15.00 9.60
N HIS A 188 -17.17 -15.70 8.45
CA HIS A 188 -17.38 -17.16 8.39
C HIS A 188 -16.35 -17.92 9.23
N VAL A 189 -15.06 -17.55 9.12
CA VAL A 189 -13.99 -18.17 9.91
C VAL A 189 -14.19 -17.93 11.42
N LEU A 190 -14.55 -16.69 11.83
CA LEU A 190 -14.78 -16.36 13.23
C LEU A 190 -16.01 -17.07 13.79
N TYR A 191 -17.08 -17.16 13.01
CA TYR A 191 -18.29 -17.89 13.41
C TYR A 191 -18.01 -19.37 13.65
N LEU A 192 -17.31 -20.03 12.73
CA LEU A 192 -16.94 -21.43 12.85
C LEU A 192 -15.97 -21.69 14.01
N LYS A 193 -15.09 -20.75 14.33
CA LYS A 193 -14.12 -20.91 15.43
C LYS A 193 -14.75 -21.37 16.75
N HIS A 194 -15.95 -20.88 17.03
CA HIS A 194 -16.67 -21.18 18.27
C HIS A 194 -17.89 -22.07 18.09
N ASN A 195 -18.24 -22.43 16.84
CA ASN A 195 -19.43 -23.16 16.48
C ASN A 195 -19.12 -24.30 15.50
N LEU A 196 -18.24 -25.23 15.89
CA LEU A 196 -17.85 -26.37 15.04
C LEU A 196 -18.92 -27.49 15.07
N ASN A 197 -20.09 -27.21 14.46
CA ASN A 197 -21.20 -28.16 14.40
C ASN A 197 -22.00 -28.02 13.08
N ALA A 198 -22.84 -29.01 12.79
CA ALA A 198 -23.65 -29.04 11.57
C ALA A 198 -24.63 -27.85 11.47
N GLN A 199 -25.15 -27.36 12.62
CA GLN A 199 -26.04 -26.20 12.65
C GLN A 199 -25.34 -24.92 12.19
N ALA A 200 -24.07 -24.73 12.57
CA ALA A 200 -23.28 -23.59 12.13
C ALA A 200 -23.06 -23.62 10.62
N ILE A 201 -22.77 -24.79 10.04
CA ILE A 201 -22.64 -24.94 8.58
C ILE A 201 -23.95 -24.60 7.88
N ALA A 202 -25.08 -25.08 8.42
CA ALA A 202 -26.40 -24.79 7.87
C ALA A 202 -26.71 -23.27 7.87
N SER A 203 -26.33 -22.57 8.95
CA SER A 203 -26.47 -21.10 9.05
C SER A 203 -25.61 -20.39 8.01
N LEU A 204 -24.32 -20.76 7.85
CA LEU A 204 -23.43 -20.17 6.85
C LEU A 204 -23.86 -20.48 5.42
N LYS A 205 -24.51 -21.62 5.18
CA LYS A 205 -25.05 -21.97 3.87
C LYS A 205 -26.14 -20.97 3.41
N GLY A 206 -26.84 -20.33 4.31
CA GLY A 206 -27.77 -19.24 4.01
C GLY A 206 -27.08 -18.03 3.38
N GLU A 207 -25.85 -17.74 3.77
CA GLU A 207 -25.02 -16.63 3.27
C GLU A 207 -24.18 -17.02 2.02
N ALA A 208 -24.16 -18.30 1.65
CA ALA A 208 -23.28 -18.85 0.63
C ALA A 208 -23.42 -18.18 -0.75
N THR A 209 -24.66 -17.83 -1.14
CA THR A 209 -24.92 -17.22 -2.45
C THR A 209 -24.31 -15.81 -2.53
N SER A 210 -24.43 -15.02 -1.46
CA SER A 210 -23.89 -13.67 -1.40
C SER A 210 -22.38 -13.67 -1.52
N ILE A 211 -21.68 -14.38 -0.65
CA ILE A 211 -20.21 -14.42 -0.68
C ILE A 211 -19.64 -14.99 -1.97
N GLN A 212 -20.31 -16.00 -2.58
CA GLN A 212 -19.90 -16.54 -3.87
C GLN A 212 -20.09 -15.53 -5.00
N ALA A 213 -21.16 -14.74 -4.98
CA ALA A 213 -21.39 -13.68 -5.95
C ALA A 213 -20.31 -12.58 -5.83
N ASP A 214 -19.98 -12.17 -4.61
CA ASP A 214 -18.95 -11.15 -4.35
C ASP A 214 -17.55 -11.62 -4.77
N ILE A 215 -17.17 -12.86 -4.48
CA ILE A 215 -15.90 -13.45 -4.95
C ILE A 215 -15.89 -13.55 -6.49
N THR A 216 -16.99 -13.92 -7.11
CA THR A 216 -17.10 -14.01 -8.58
C THR A 216 -16.93 -12.61 -9.21
N LYS A 217 -17.55 -11.60 -8.63
CA LYS A 217 -17.39 -10.19 -9.05
C LYS A 217 -15.94 -9.75 -8.90
N LEU A 218 -15.32 -9.98 -7.75
CA LEU A 218 -13.92 -9.66 -7.49
C LEU A 218 -12.99 -10.29 -8.51
N ILE A 219 -13.12 -11.60 -8.79
CA ILE A 219 -12.30 -12.30 -9.79
C ILE A 219 -12.45 -11.67 -11.17
N ARG A 220 -13.66 -11.27 -11.57
CA ARG A 220 -13.89 -10.58 -12.85
C ARG A 220 -13.18 -9.23 -12.91
N GLU A 221 -13.23 -8.45 -11.85
CA GLU A 221 -12.58 -7.14 -11.76
C GLU A 221 -11.05 -7.27 -11.75
N MET A 222 -10.51 -8.27 -11.05
CA MET A 222 -9.09 -8.60 -11.10
C MET A 222 -8.64 -8.99 -12.52
N ASN A 223 -9.43 -9.79 -13.23
CA ASN A 223 -9.11 -10.16 -14.61
C ASN A 223 -9.16 -8.95 -15.55
N ALA A 224 -10.07 -8.01 -15.34
CA ALA A 224 -10.07 -6.76 -16.08
C ALA A 224 -8.82 -5.91 -15.80
N ALA A 225 -8.41 -5.78 -14.52
CA ALA A 225 -7.18 -5.08 -14.15
C ALA A 225 -5.93 -5.74 -14.79
N ILE A 226 -5.86 -7.08 -14.81
CA ILE A 226 -4.79 -7.84 -15.49
C ILE A 226 -4.76 -7.51 -16.99
N ALA A 227 -5.92 -7.48 -17.67
CA ALA A 227 -6.00 -7.18 -19.10
C ALA A 227 -5.53 -5.74 -19.41
N HIS A 228 -5.93 -4.75 -18.58
CA HIS A 228 -5.44 -3.37 -18.71
C HIS A 228 -3.93 -3.27 -18.47
N ALA A 229 -3.40 -4.04 -17.50
CA ALA A 229 -1.96 -4.07 -17.23
C ALA A 229 -1.19 -4.68 -18.44
N ASP A 230 -1.66 -5.79 -19.01
CA ASP A 230 -1.04 -6.42 -20.17
C ASP A 230 -1.06 -5.49 -21.41
N GLU A 231 -2.14 -4.73 -21.61
CA GLU A 231 -2.25 -3.72 -22.67
C GLU A 231 -1.26 -2.57 -22.45
N PHE A 232 -1.23 -2.02 -21.24
CA PHE A 232 -0.30 -0.93 -20.88
C PHE A 232 1.17 -1.34 -21.08
N ILE A 233 1.54 -2.57 -20.65
CA ILE A 233 2.90 -3.11 -20.81
C ILE A 233 3.29 -3.23 -22.30
N ARG A 234 2.38 -3.69 -23.17
CA ARG A 234 2.63 -3.81 -24.61
C ARG A 234 2.91 -2.47 -25.26
N GLN A 235 2.17 -1.44 -24.86
CA GLN A 235 2.30 -0.11 -25.43
C GLN A 235 3.49 0.69 -24.92
N MET A 236 4.15 0.21 -23.85
CA MET A 236 5.42 0.75 -23.34
C MET A 236 6.67 0.10 -23.97
N GLN A 237 6.50 -0.68 -25.02
CA GLN A 237 7.64 -1.26 -25.78
C GLN A 237 8.19 -0.23 -26.82
#